data_b6fedad147b9b328b93d457b8d663a91
#
_entry.id   b6fedad147b9b328b93d457b8d663a91
#
_cell.length_a   1.000
_cell.length_b   1.000
_cell.length_c   1.000
_cell.angle_alpha   90.00
_cell.angle_beta   90.00
_cell.angle_gamma   90.00
#
_symmetry.space_group_name_H-M   'P 1'
#
loop_
_entity.id
_entity.type
_entity.pdbx_description
1 polymer ?
#
loop_
_entity_poly.entity_id
_entity_poly.type
_entity_poly.pdbx_seq_one_letter_code
_entity_poly.pdbx_strand_id
1 'polypeptide(L)'
;MMAVVIRVGDVTERLREMPDDSVDCVITSPPYWGLRDYDCPGQVGMESTLAEHLTLMVEIFEEIRRVLKPTGTVWLNYGDCYATAPNGRSAADTKAAVADDRTFRDKPFSTVGPMLDPAHAKSVRPRAFNPITGNTRTESAARVVAGGYLKPKDLCMLPNRLAIALQDAGWWVRSEIIWGKPNAMPDSSGTRRPST
;
A
#
# COMPACT_ATOMS: atom_id res chain seq x y z
N MET A 1 -11.77 -36.32 -2.57
CA MET A 1 -11.75 -35.35 -1.46
C MET A 1 -10.72 -34.28 -1.82
N MET A 2 -11.09 -33.01 -1.88
CA MET A 2 -10.11 -31.94 -2.02
C MET A 2 -9.40 -31.77 -0.68
N ALA A 3 -8.07 -31.82 -0.69
CA ALA A 3 -7.26 -31.59 0.49
C ALA A 3 -6.93 -30.09 0.57
N VAL A 4 -7.09 -29.50 1.76
CA VAL A 4 -6.61 -28.14 2.05
C VAL A 4 -5.21 -28.25 2.66
N VAL A 5 -4.27 -27.55 2.10
CA VAL A 5 -2.90 -27.46 2.62
C VAL A 5 -2.63 -26.02 3.06
N ILE A 6 -2.22 -25.86 4.31
CA ILE A 6 -1.82 -24.55 4.87
C ILE A 6 -0.30 -24.52 4.96
N ARG A 7 0.34 -23.51 4.37
CA ARG A 7 1.78 -23.27 4.44
C ARG A 7 2.01 -21.94 5.17
N VAL A 8 2.75 -21.97 6.26
CA VAL A 8 3.09 -20.80 7.06
C VAL A 8 4.52 -20.40 6.78
N GLY A 9 4.79 -19.10 6.66
CA GLY A 9 6.12 -18.56 6.44
C GLY A 9 6.14 -17.39 5.46
N ASP A 10 7.31 -16.95 5.07
CA ASP A 10 7.51 -15.93 4.06
C ASP A 10 6.95 -16.40 2.70
N VAL A 11 6.25 -15.51 2.00
CA VAL A 11 5.56 -15.86 0.75
C VAL A 11 6.53 -16.31 -0.34
N THR A 12 7.66 -15.64 -0.46
CA THR A 12 8.67 -15.96 -1.48
C THR A 12 9.30 -17.32 -1.22
N GLU A 13 9.62 -17.62 0.04
CA GLU A 13 10.13 -18.95 0.43
C GLU A 13 9.11 -20.04 0.12
N ARG A 14 7.85 -19.82 0.50
CA ARG A 14 6.79 -20.81 0.27
C ARG A 14 6.49 -21.03 -1.21
N LEU A 15 6.54 -19.97 -2.02
CA LEU A 15 6.40 -20.10 -3.48
C LEU A 15 7.55 -20.90 -4.10
N ARG A 16 8.79 -20.66 -3.66
CA ARG A 16 9.97 -21.41 -4.16
C ARG A 16 9.92 -22.92 -3.92
N GLU A 17 9.19 -23.34 -2.88
CA GLU A 17 8.95 -24.78 -2.62
C GLU A 17 7.90 -25.41 -3.56
N MET A 18 7.17 -24.61 -4.31
CA MET A 18 6.12 -25.09 -5.20
C MET A 18 6.69 -25.38 -6.59
N PRO A 19 6.22 -26.45 -7.25
CA PRO A 19 6.61 -26.75 -8.62
C PRO A 19 6.15 -25.66 -9.59
N ASP A 20 6.87 -25.49 -10.69
CA ASP A 20 6.44 -24.69 -11.81
C ASP A 20 5.11 -25.19 -12.37
N ASP A 21 4.30 -24.32 -12.96
CA ASP A 21 3.06 -24.64 -13.65
C ASP A 21 2.07 -25.52 -12.82
N SER A 22 2.06 -25.35 -11.49
CA SER A 22 1.29 -26.20 -10.58
C SER A 22 -0.04 -25.58 -10.11
N VAL A 23 -0.21 -24.26 -10.30
CA VAL A 23 -1.35 -23.48 -9.77
C VAL A 23 -2.24 -23.00 -10.90
N ASP A 24 -3.55 -23.21 -10.79
CA ASP A 24 -4.54 -22.77 -11.77
C ASP A 24 -4.99 -21.30 -11.53
N CYS A 25 -5.05 -20.89 -10.28
CA CYS A 25 -5.54 -19.56 -9.92
C CYS A 25 -4.89 -19.08 -8.61
N VAL A 26 -4.51 -17.82 -8.59
CA VAL A 26 -4.04 -17.12 -7.39
C VAL A 26 -5.03 -16.01 -7.03
N ILE A 27 -5.49 -16.00 -5.79
CA ILE A 27 -6.32 -14.92 -5.23
C ILE A 27 -5.58 -14.36 -4.03
N THR A 28 -5.25 -13.10 -4.05
CA THR A 28 -4.43 -12.50 -2.99
C THR A 28 -4.82 -11.06 -2.68
N SER A 29 -4.55 -10.70 -1.43
CA SER A 29 -4.60 -9.34 -0.91
C SER A 29 -3.31 -9.13 -0.12
N PRO A 30 -2.21 -8.79 -0.79
CA PRO A 30 -0.93 -8.61 -0.12
C PRO A 30 -0.99 -7.44 0.86
N PRO A 31 -0.05 -7.32 1.79
CA PRO A 31 0.04 -6.16 2.66
C PRO A 31 0.11 -4.87 1.84
N TYR A 32 -0.80 -3.93 2.13
CA TYR A 32 -0.82 -2.63 1.44
C TYR A 32 0.28 -1.73 1.99
N TRP A 33 0.94 -1.01 1.11
CA TRP A 33 2.06 -0.17 1.49
C TRP A 33 1.69 0.87 2.56
N GLY A 34 2.40 0.84 3.69
CA GLY A 34 2.20 1.75 4.81
C GLY A 34 0.89 1.57 5.59
N LEU A 35 0.09 0.54 5.31
CA LEU A 35 -1.22 0.40 5.95
C LEU A 35 -1.13 -0.25 7.32
N ARG A 36 -0.36 -1.33 7.46
CA ARG A 36 -0.28 -2.10 8.70
C ARG A 36 1.14 -2.52 8.99
N ASP A 37 1.52 -2.37 10.25
CA ASP A 37 2.71 -2.97 10.82
C ASP A 37 2.30 -4.22 11.61
N TYR A 38 2.84 -5.36 11.24
CA TYR A 38 2.60 -6.65 11.90
C TYR A 38 3.71 -7.02 12.88
N ASP A 39 4.62 -6.09 13.19
CA ASP A 39 5.79 -6.31 14.06
C ASP A 39 6.67 -7.50 13.60
N CYS A 40 6.71 -7.75 12.29
CA CYS A 40 7.48 -8.81 11.70
C CYS A 40 8.66 -8.24 10.90
N PRO A 41 9.91 -8.52 11.26
CA PRO A 41 11.06 -8.05 10.51
C PRO A 41 10.99 -8.47 9.03
N GLY A 42 11.21 -7.54 8.11
CA GLY A 42 11.19 -7.81 6.68
C GLY A 42 9.80 -8.01 6.08
N GLN A 43 8.73 -7.64 6.80
CA GLN A 43 7.37 -7.73 6.26
C GLN A 43 7.21 -6.88 5.00
N VAL A 44 6.45 -7.38 4.04
CA VAL A 44 6.01 -6.65 2.86
C VAL A 44 5.06 -5.51 3.26
N GLY A 45 5.17 -4.37 2.60
CA GLY A 45 4.32 -3.19 2.83
C GLY A 45 4.91 -2.16 3.77
N MET A 46 6.15 -2.35 4.24
CA MET A 46 6.86 -1.41 5.11
C MET A 46 8.18 -0.92 4.49
N GLU A 47 8.34 -1.05 3.21
CA GLU A 47 9.49 -0.54 2.44
C GLU A 47 9.56 0.98 2.57
N SER A 48 10.77 1.52 2.65
CA SER A 48 10.98 2.96 2.90
C SER A 48 10.43 3.84 1.79
N THR A 49 10.47 3.37 0.55
CA THR A 49 10.00 4.11 -0.62
C THR A 49 8.98 3.32 -1.42
N LEU A 50 8.13 4.03 -2.17
CA LEU A 50 7.17 3.39 -3.07
C LEU A 50 7.89 2.58 -4.17
N ALA A 51 9.04 3.05 -4.63
CA ALA A 51 9.82 2.35 -5.65
C ALA A 51 10.30 0.98 -5.14
N GLU A 52 10.84 0.93 -3.92
CA GLU A 52 11.25 -0.33 -3.28
C GLU A 52 10.06 -1.28 -3.12
N HIS A 53 8.91 -0.75 -2.68
CA HIS A 53 7.70 -1.55 -2.55
C HIS A 53 7.25 -2.16 -3.88
N LEU A 54 7.20 -1.36 -4.95
CA LEU A 54 6.80 -1.86 -6.27
C LEU A 54 7.80 -2.90 -6.81
N THR A 55 9.10 -2.70 -6.58
CA THR A 55 10.13 -3.67 -6.96
C THR A 55 9.92 -5.00 -6.24
N LEU A 56 9.77 -4.98 -4.93
CA LEU A 56 9.51 -6.19 -4.13
C LEU A 56 8.22 -6.90 -4.57
N MET A 57 7.17 -6.13 -4.84
CA MET A 57 5.92 -6.72 -5.33
C MET A 57 6.10 -7.40 -6.67
N VAL A 58 6.84 -6.80 -7.60
CA VAL A 58 7.15 -7.44 -8.89
C VAL A 58 7.93 -8.73 -8.68
N GLU A 59 8.93 -8.76 -7.82
CA GLU A 59 9.71 -9.97 -7.50
C GLU A 59 8.80 -11.11 -6.96
N ILE A 60 7.87 -10.80 -6.05
CA ILE A 60 6.90 -11.77 -5.55
C ILE A 60 6.01 -12.29 -6.69
N PHE A 61 5.54 -11.39 -7.55
CA PHE A 61 4.68 -11.78 -8.67
C PHE A 61 5.41 -12.57 -9.75
N GLU A 62 6.73 -12.41 -9.89
CA GLU A 62 7.54 -13.28 -10.76
C GLU A 62 7.55 -14.74 -10.24
N GLU A 63 7.68 -14.93 -8.93
CA GLU A 63 7.54 -16.27 -8.34
C GLU A 63 6.11 -16.83 -8.47
N ILE A 64 5.09 -15.97 -8.35
CA ILE A 64 3.70 -16.36 -8.65
C ILE A 64 3.56 -16.78 -10.11
N ARG A 65 4.17 -16.05 -11.04
CA ARG A 65 4.14 -16.39 -12.49
C ARG A 65 4.78 -17.75 -12.75
N ARG A 66 5.90 -18.06 -12.10
CA ARG A 66 6.59 -19.35 -12.24
C ARG A 66 5.71 -20.53 -11.84
N VAL A 67 5.00 -20.41 -10.71
CA VAL A 67 4.14 -21.50 -10.22
C VAL A 67 2.78 -21.56 -10.91
N LEU A 68 2.36 -20.48 -11.57
CA LEU A 68 1.08 -20.37 -12.24
C LEU A 68 1.15 -21.07 -13.59
N LYS A 69 0.15 -21.89 -13.91
CA LYS A 69 0.02 -22.51 -15.23
C LYS A 69 -0.11 -21.44 -16.34
N PRO A 70 0.27 -21.75 -17.59
CA PRO A 70 0.16 -20.79 -18.70
C PRO A 70 -1.25 -20.25 -18.94
N THR A 71 -2.28 -20.98 -18.55
CA THR A 71 -3.70 -20.58 -18.62
C THR A 71 -4.23 -20.04 -17.29
N GLY A 72 -3.38 -19.99 -16.28
CA GLY A 72 -3.76 -19.58 -14.94
C GLY A 72 -4.08 -18.08 -14.82
N THR A 73 -4.79 -17.72 -13.77
CA THR A 73 -5.21 -16.33 -13.53
C THR A 73 -4.83 -15.86 -12.14
N VAL A 74 -4.55 -14.56 -12.02
CA VAL A 74 -4.32 -13.89 -10.74
C VAL A 74 -5.42 -12.86 -10.47
N TRP A 75 -5.97 -12.91 -9.26
CA TRP A 75 -6.95 -11.97 -8.75
C TRP A 75 -6.32 -11.21 -7.58
N LEU A 76 -5.99 -9.96 -7.82
CA LEU A 76 -5.32 -9.09 -6.87
C LEU A 76 -6.28 -8.06 -6.31
N ASN A 77 -6.51 -8.10 -4.99
CA ASN A 77 -7.19 -7.02 -4.28
C ASN A 77 -6.13 -6.11 -3.65
N TYR A 78 -6.14 -4.84 -4.03
CA TYR A 78 -5.15 -3.88 -3.54
C TYR A 78 -5.79 -2.52 -3.27
N GLY A 79 -5.52 -1.96 -2.09
CA GLY A 79 -6.07 -0.67 -1.67
C GLY A 79 -5.12 0.49 -1.95
N ASP A 80 -5.69 1.68 -2.02
CA ASP A 80 -4.96 2.93 -2.21
C ASP A 80 -4.92 3.78 -0.94
N CYS A 81 -4.07 4.79 -0.93
CA CYS A 81 -3.97 5.77 0.15
C CYS A 81 -3.68 7.17 -0.39
N TYR A 82 -3.79 8.16 0.49
CA TYR A 82 -3.45 9.55 0.17
C TYR A 82 -2.10 9.95 0.75
N ALA A 83 -1.31 10.67 -0.04
CA ALA A 83 -0.07 11.26 0.42
C ALA A 83 -0.35 12.39 1.44
N THR A 84 0.47 12.46 2.46
CA THR A 84 0.37 13.46 3.53
C THR A 84 1.53 14.44 3.47
N ALA A 85 1.36 15.63 4.06
CA ALA A 85 2.46 16.57 4.17
C ALA A 85 3.59 16.00 5.07
N PRO A 86 4.86 16.21 4.72
CA PRO A 86 5.96 15.84 5.59
C PRO A 86 5.92 16.61 6.91
N ASN A 87 6.38 15.95 7.99
CA ASN A 87 6.67 16.56 9.30
C ASN A 87 5.56 17.35 9.96
N GLY A 88 4.38 16.78 10.09
CA GLY A 88 3.41 17.23 11.10
C GLY A 88 3.11 18.73 11.17
N ARG A 89 3.49 19.52 10.17
CA ARG A 89 3.07 20.92 10.10
C ARG A 89 1.56 20.97 10.01
N SER A 90 0.94 21.65 10.96
CA SER A 90 -0.49 21.87 10.91
C SER A 90 -0.87 22.69 9.68
N ALA A 91 -2.12 22.59 9.24
CA ALA A 91 -2.62 23.47 8.18
C ALA A 91 -2.45 24.97 8.52
N ALA A 92 -2.42 25.29 9.82
CA ALA A 92 -2.14 26.64 10.31
C ALA A 92 -0.68 27.05 10.11
N ASP A 93 0.28 26.15 10.41
CA ASP A 93 1.70 26.41 10.19
C ASP A 93 2.04 26.56 8.71
N THR A 94 1.31 25.83 7.86
CA THR A 94 1.45 25.91 6.41
C THR A 94 0.89 27.25 5.88
N LYS A 95 -0.22 27.74 6.44
CA LYS A 95 -0.80 29.04 6.10
C LYS A 95 0.06 30.21 6.59
N ALA A 96 0.71 30.06 7.74
CA ALA A 96 1.58 31.12 8.30
C ALA A 96 2.93 31.20 7.57
N ALA A 97 3.41 30.11 7.00
CA ALA A 97 4.71 30.06 6.35
C ALA A 97 4.68 30.41 4.85
N VAL A 98 3.51 30.41 4.21
CA VAL A 98 3.41 30.56 2.75
C VAL A 98 2.17 31.34 2.37
N ALA A 99 2.37 32.59 1.99
CA ALA A 99 1.34 33.42 1.38
C ALA A 99 0.97 32.97 -0.06
N ASP A 100 1.65 31.97 -0.63
CA ASP A 100 1.47 31.50 -1.99
C ASP A 100 1.39 29.96 -2.07
N ASP A 101 0.20 29.45 -2.41
CA ASP A 101 -0.09 28.05 -2.68
C ASP A 101 0.79 27.44 -3.82
N ARG A 102 1.38 28.29 -4.65
CA ARG A 102 2.22 27.89 -5.79
C ARG A 102 3.59 27.32 -5.38
N THR A 103 4.08 27.62 -4.18
CA THR A 103 5.37 27.10 -3.69
C THR A 103 5.36 25.58 -3.48
N PHE A 104 4.19 24.98 -3.28
CA PHE A 104 4.05 23.52 -3.18
C PHE A 104 4.14 22.82 -4.54
N ARG A 105 3.94 23.54 -5.63
CA ARG A 105 4.00 22.97 -6.99
C ARG A 105 5.42 22.84 -7.50
N ASP A 106 6.33 23.70 -7.05
CA ASP A 106 7.66 23.87 -7.67
C ASP A 106 8.79 23.25 -6.87
N LYS A 107 8.55 22.79 -5.62
CA LYS A 107 9.57 22.14 -4.78
C LYS A 107 9.03 20.83 -4.24
N PRO A 108 9.43 19.70 -4.81
CA PRO A 108 9.12 18.41 -4.22
C PRO A 108 9.73 18.33 -2.83
N PHE A 109 8.97 17.85 -1.85
CA PHE A 109 9.44 17.69 -0.46
C PHE A 109 10.56 16.65 -0.33
N SER A 110 10.66 15.76 -1.29
CA SER A 110 11.70 14.77 -1.40
C SER A 110 12.05 14.57 -2.87
N THR A 111 13.32 14.44 -3.17
CA THR A 111 13.82 14.09 -4.51
C THR A 111 13.73 12.59 -4.78
N VAL A 112 13.52 11.79 -3.74
CA VAL A 112 13.54 10.32 -3.80
C VAL A 112 12.16 9.72 -4.12
N GLY A 113 11.10 10.52 -4.10
CA GLY A 113 9.74 10.06 -4.31
C GLY A 113 8.95 9.90 -3.01
N PRO A 114 7.76 9.27 -3.06
CA PRO A 114 6.95 9.02 -1.88
C PRO A 114 7.66 8.06 -0.92
N MET A 115 7.62 8.38 0.37
CA MET A 115 8.28 7.62 1.43
C MET A 115 7.32 7.30 2.57
N LEU A 116 7.60 6.26 3.33
CA LEU A 116 6.96 6.02 4.61
C LEU A 116 7.66 6.83 5.71
N ASP A 117 6.87 7.43 6.60
CA ASP A 117 7.36 8.08 7.82
C ASP A 117 7.27 7.11 9.01
N PRO A 118 8.37 6.46 9.38
CA PRO A 118 8.38 5.52 10.50
C PRO A 118 8.16 6.20 11.85
N ALA A 119 8.42 7.50 11.96
CA ALA A 119 8.21 8.23 13.21
C ALA A 119 6.73 8.38 13.53
N HIS A 120 5.86 8.40 12.52
CA HIS A 120 4.42 8.50 12.72
C HIS A 120 3.84 7.23 13.35
N ALA A 121 4.33 6.06 12.96
CA ALA A 121 3.91 4.78 13.53
C ALA A 121 4.12 4.75 15.06
N LYS A 122 5.22 5.34 15.54
CA LYS A 122 5.56 5.43 16.98
C LYS A 122 4.76 6.50 17.74
N SER A 123 4.19 7.49 17.05
CA SER A 123 3.47 8.62 17.67
C SER A 123 1.97 8.36 17.83
N VAL A 124 1.43 7.37 17.18
CA VAL A 124 0.02 7.01 17.33
C VAL A 124 -0.15 6.35 18.69
N ARG A 125 -0.78 7.08 19.63
CA ARG A 125 -1.15 6.51 20.93
C ARG A 125 -1.99 5.26 20.71
N PRO A 126 -1.73 4.15 21.45
CA PRO A 126 -2.59 2.99 21.40
C PRO A 126 -4.03 3.45 21.60
N ARG A 127 -4.90 3.23 20.64
CA ARG A 127 -6.32 3.48 20.85
C ARG A 127 -6.77 2.56 21.98
N ALA A 128 -7.46 3.15 22.95
CA ALA A 128 -8.02 2.40 24.06
C ALA A 128 -8.80 1.19 23.54
N PHE A 129 -8.65 0.07 24.24
CA PHE A 129 -9.44 -1.15 24.04
C PHE A 129 -10.91 -0.80 23.86
N ASN A 130 -11.50 -1.18 22.75
CA ASN A 130 -12.93 -1.04 22.54
C ASN A 130 -13.63 -2.29 23.12
N PRO A 131 -14.31 -2.16 24.27
CA PRO A 131 -14.95 -3.31 24.92
C PRO A 131 -16.12 -3.89 24.12
N ILE A 132 -16.64 -3.15 23.13
CA ILE A 132 -17.77 -3.58 22.30
C ILE A 132 -17.30 -4.50 21.17
N THR A 133 -16.11 -4.25 20.61
CA THR A 133 -15.60 -5.02 19.47
C THR A 133 -14.51 -6.00 19.84
N GLY A 134 -14.03 -6.00 21.09
CA GLY A 134 -12.95 -6.87 21.56
C GLY A 134 -11.59 -6.61 20.87
N ASN A 135 -11.46 -5.53 20.13
CA ASN A 135 -10.32 -5.29 19.27
C ASN A 135 -9.43 -4.18 19.86
N THR A 136 -8.25 -4.55 20.30
CA THR A 136 -7.15 -3.59 20.52
C THR A 136 -6.56 -3.29 19.15
N ARG A 137 -6.94 -2.18 18.54
CA ARG A 137 -6.24 -1.67 17.36
C ARG A 137 -4.88 -1.10 17.80
N THR A 138 -3.91 -1.97 17.86
CA THR A 138 -2.48 -1.61 17.95
C THR A 138 -1.84 -1.42 16.57
N GLU A 139 -2.66 -1.26 15.54
CA GLU A 139 -2.19 -1.07 14.18
C GLU A 139 -1.73 0.38 14.01
N SER A 140 -0.44 0.63 14.23
CA SER A 140 0.21 1.87 13.82
C SER A 140 0.42 1.80 12.31
N ALA A 141 -0.51 2.36 11.55
CA ALA A 141 -0.28 2.56 10.13
C ALA A 141 0.89 3.54 9.95
N ALA A 142 1.88 3.16 9.17
CA ALA A 142 2.89 4.10 8.72
C ALA A 142 2.23 5.17 7.84
N ARG A 143 2.82 6.35 7.80
CA ARG A 143 2.27 7.47 7.05
C ARG A 143 2.98 7.60 5.72
N VAL A 144 2.24 7.59 4.62
CA VAL A 144 2.81 7.92 3.31
C VAL A 144 3.02 9.42 3.22
N VAL A 145 4.27 9.83 3.09
CA VAL A 145 4.68 11.22 2.97
C VAL A 145 4.83 11.59 1.51
N ALA A 146 4.26 12.73 1.13
CA ALA A 146 4.40 13.30 -0.19
C ALA A 146 5.86 13.57 -0.55
N GLY A 147 6.23 13.33 -1.80
CA GLY A 147 7.58 13.58 -2.32
C GLY A 147 7.69 13.24 -3.80
N GLY A 148 8.69 13.78 -4.46
CA GLY A 148 8.90 13.59 -5.88
C GLY A 148 7.70 14.07 -6.70
N TYR A 149 7.00 13.13 -7.33
CA TYR A 149 5.84 13.41 -8.17
C TYR A 149 4.51 13.50 -7.41
N LEU A 150 4.47 13.11 -6.11
CA LEU A 150 3.25 13.19 -5.29
C LEU A 150 3.26 14.41 -4.40
N LYS A 151 2.17 15.14 -4.40
CA LYS A 151 1.91 16.28 -3.53
C LYS A 151 1.10 15.86 -2.31
N PRO A 152 1.10 16.64 -1.23
CA PRO A 152 0.16 16.44 -0.13
C PRO A 152 -1.29 16.40 -0.64
N LYS A 153 -2.04 15.41 -0.20
CA LYS A 153 -3.43 15.09 -0.58
C LYS A 153 -3.62 14.40 -1.95
N ASP A 154 -2.56 14.17 -2.71
CA ASP A 154 -2.68 13.33 -3.90
C ASP A 154 -3.06 11.90 -3.52
N LEU A 155 -3.89 11.27 -4.33
CA LEU A 155 -4.09 9.83 -4.31
C LEU A 155 -2.79 9.17 -4.81
N CYS A 156 -2.27 8.19 -4.07
CA CYS A 156 -0.99 7.56 -4.40
C CYS A 156 -1.06 6.69 -5.67
N MET A 157 -2.26 6.29 -6.08
CA MET A 157 -2.50 5.44 -7.24
C MET A 157 -1.78 4.09 -7.15
N LEU A 158 -1.70 3.52 -5.94
CA LEU A 158 -0.96 2.28 -5.67
C LEU A 158 -1.43 1.10 -6.53
N PRO A 159 -2.74 0.82 -6.65
CA PRO A 159 -3.22 -0.27 -7.51
C PRO A 159 -2.80 -0.08 -8.97
N ASN A 160 -2.94 1.14 -9.48
CA ASN A 160 -2.60 1.45 -10.87
C ASN A 160 -1.09 1.36 -11.12
N ARG A 161 -0.26 1.86 -10.19
CA ARG A 161 1.19 1.77 -10.30
C ARG A 161 1.68 0.33 -10.26
N LEU A 162 1.09 -0.48 -9.38
CA LEU A 162 1.41 -1.91 -9.33
C LEU A 162 0.96 -2.62 -10.61
N ALA A 163 -0.23 -2.32 -11.13
CA ALA A 163 -0.70 -2.88 -12.39
C ALA A 163 0.23 -2.53 -13.56
N ILE A 164 0.69 -1.27 -13.63
CA ILE A 164 1.65 -0.84 -14.65
C ILE A 164 3.00 -1.55 -14.46
N ALA A 165 3.53 -1.61 -13.24
CA ALA A 165 4.80 -2.27 -12.96
C ALA A 165 4.75 -3.78 -13.33
N LEU A 166 3.64 -4.44 -13.04
CA LEU A 166 3.42 -5.83 -13.46
C LEU A 166 3.32 -5.95 -14.98
N GLN A 167 2.64 -5.01 -15.65
CA GLN A 167 2.56 -5.00 -17.11
C GLN A 167 3.95 -4.81 -17.75
N ASP A 168 4.77 -3.90 -17.21
CA ASP A 168 6.16 -3.67 -17.63
C ASP A 168 7.04 -4.92 -17.40
N ALA A 169 6.73 -5.71 -16.36
CA ALA A 169 7.35 -7.01 -16.09
C ALA A 169 6.79 -8.17 -16.94
N GLY A 170 5.90 -7.88 -17.90
CA GLY A 170 5.38 -8.86 -18.86
C GLY A 170 4.09 -9.56 -18.47
N TRP A 171 3.38 -9.09 -17.44
CA TRP A 171 2.05 -9.57 -17.11
C TRP A 171 0.98 -8.99 -18.05
N TRP A 172 -0.07 -9.73 -18.26
CA TRP A 172 -1.26 -9.24 -18.96
C TRP A 172 -2.30 -8.73 -17.97
N VAL A 173 -2.39 -7.42 -17.82
CA VAL A 173 -3.47 -6.77 -17.08
C VAL A 173 -4.73 -6.81 -17.90
N ARG A 174 -5.69 -7.63 -17.50
CA ARG A 174 -6.91 -7.92 -18.28
C ARG A 174 -8.08 -7.00 -17.93
N SER A 175 -8.22 -6.65 -16.66
CA SER A 175 -9.36 -5.88 -16.18
C SER A 175 -9.07 -5.25 -14.83
N GLU A 176 -9.63 -4.08 -14.61
CA GLU A 176 -9.73 -3.45 -13.31
C GLU A 176 -11.17 -3.59 -12.80
N ILE A 177 -11.32 -4.04 -11.55
CA ILE A 177 -12.61 -4.23 -10.91
C ILE A 177 -12.70 -3.29 -9.72
N ILE A 178 -13.66 -2.37 -9.75
CA ILE A 178 -13.89 -1.45 -8.64
C ILE A 178 -14.74 -2.14 -7.58
N TRP A 179 -14.18 -2.29 -6.37
CA TRP A 179 -14.92 -2.81 -5.23
C TRP A 179 -15.77 -1.70 -4.60
N GLY A 180 -17.01 -1.59 -5.02
CA GLY A 180 -17.98 -0.62 -4.47
C GLY A 180 -18.51 -1.08 -3.09
N LYS A 181 -18.40 -0.21 -2.09
CA LYS A 181 -18.98 -0.42 -0.76
C LYS A 181 -20.16 0.54 -0.56
N PRO A 182 -21.42 0.08 -0.59
CA PRO A 182 -22.57 0.97 -0.44
C PRO A 182 -22.65 1.63 0.95
N ASN A 183 -22.05 0.98 1.97
CA ASN A 183 -22.01 1.46 3.37
C ASN A 183 -20.60 1.85 3.78
N ALA A 184 -19.81 2.41 2.87
CA ALA A 184 -18.48 2.91 3.22
C ALA A 184 -18.59 3.96 4.33
N MET A 185 -17.79 3.83 5.39
CA MET A 185 -17.69 4.90 6.38
C MET A 185 -17.23 6.18 5.68
N PRO A 186 -17.90 7.32 5.94
CA PRO A 186 -17.45 8.61 5.42
C PRO A 186 -15.98 8.81 5.78
N ASP A 187 -15.20 9.25 4.81
CA ASP A 187 -13.82 9.65 5.08
C ASP A 187 -13.86 10.88 5.98
N SER A 188 -13.52 10.69 7.26
CA SER A 188 -13.57 11.75 8.30
C SER A 188 -12.53 12.85 8.08
N SER A 189 -11.73 12.73 7.04
CA SER A 189 -10.64 13.64 6.77
C SER A 189 -11.05 14.72 5.76
N GLY A 190 -11.83 15.71 6.18
CA GLY A 190 -12.06 16.94 5.42
C GLY A 190 -10.78 17.66 4.96
N THR A 191 -9.61 17.17 5.38
CA THR A 191 -8.29 17.67 4.98
C THR A 191 -7.58 16.78 3.93
N ARG A 192 -8.09 15.58 3.64
CA ARG A 192 -7.41 14.63 2.73
C ARG A 192 -7.92 14.71 1.30
N ARG A 193 -9.19 15.04 1.08
CA ARG A 193 -9.71 15.24 -0.26
C ARG A 193 -9.68 16.71 -0.65
N PRO A 194 -9.33 17.05 -1.91
CA PRO A 194 -9.66 18.36 -2.44
C PRO A 194 -11.16 18.57 -2.26
N SER A 195 -11.58 19.69 -1.70
CA SER A 195 -12.96 20.12 -1.81
C SER A 195 -13.25 20.37 -3.30
N THR A 196 -14.13 19.57 -3.88
CA THR A 196 -14.75 19.87 -5.16
C THR A 196 -15.66 21.06 -5.01
#